data_b9c5c9c2c7f2d1487ac455e0359142ca
#
_entry.id   b9c5c9c2c7f2d1487ac455e0359142ca
#
_cell.length_a   1.000
_cell.length_b   1.000
_cell.length_c   1.000
_cell.angle_alpha   90.00
_cell.angle_beta   90.00
_cell.angle_gamma   90.00
#
_symmetry.space_group_name_H-M   'P 1'
#
loop_
_entity.id
_entity.type
_entity.pdbx_description
1 polymer ?
#
loop_
_entity_poly.entity_id
_entity_poly.type
_entity_poly.pdbx_seq_one_letter_code
_entity_poly.pdbx_strand_id
1 'polypeptide(L)'
;MTVVVGYITGKSGRSSLHLGVEAAQTLKTSMTVVTVVPKPWTTPSPARIDAEYATWADQLGSDSQREAQATLDKIAKGFEVSYHKFASRTAGEGLLDAAEELGAQVLVTGSCPHGALGQVVLGSTTDWLLHSSPIPVAISPRGYRGAKSGKLIRVTCAYSGTPESVQVVERVAALTDQLDVKMRVVTYAIRGRTMFPPRVGVHAEDSLLDAWADQLRETLAKLKADNVVGEDVELQVVTGNGWDAALDDTEWDDGELLALGTTSRRSIKTVFLGSHGAKIIRHSPVPVLVLPS
;
A
#
# COMPACT_ATOMS: atom_id res chain seq x y z
N MET A 1 -6.33 -17.46 -8.21
CA MET A 1 -5.62 -16.35 -7.55
C MET A 1 -5.84 -15.10 -8.38
N THR A 2 -6.10 -13.95 -7.74
CA THR A 2 -6.43 -12.70 -8.45
C THR A 2 -5.90 -11.49 -7.65
N VAL A 3 -5.79 -10.33 -8.31
CA VAL A 3 -5.64 -9.02 -7.66
C VAL A 3 -7.04 -8.43 -7.48
N VAL A 4 -7.44 -8.16 -6.24
CA VAL A 4 -8.71 -7.51 -5.94
C VAL A 4 -8.52 -6.01 -5.83
N VAL A 5 -9.31 -5.23 -6.57
CA VAL A 5 -9.26 -3.76 -6.55
C VAL A 5 -10.58 -3.21 -6.02
N GLY A 6 -10.52 -2.54 -4.87
CA GLY A 6 -11.68 -1.82 -4.34
C GLY A 6 -11.94 -0.53 -5.14
N TYR A 7 -13.15 -0.43 -5.72
CA TYR A 7 -13.54 0.73 -6.51
C TYR A 7 -15.01 1.11 -6.30
N ILE A 8 -15.26 2.40 -6.16
CA ILE A 8 -16.62 2.95 -6.11
C ILE A 8 -16.66 4.31 -6.82
N THR A 9 -17.65 4.49 -7.69
CA THR A 9 -17.84 5.74 -8.45
C THR A 9 -18.01 6.95 -7.53
N GLY A 10 -17.47 8.10 -7.93
CA GLY A 10 -17.56 9.36 -7.20
C GLY A 10 -16.74 9.43 -5.89
N LYS A 11 -16.21 8.30 -5.38
CA LYS A 11 -15.40 8.26 -4.14
C LYS A 11 -13.99 7.70 -4.36
N SER A 12 -13.81 6.78 -5.29
CA SER A 12 -12.49 6.24 -5.63
C SER A 12 -11.88 7.00 -6.80
N GLY A 13 -10.60 7.35 -6.68
CA GLY A 13 -9.83 7.82 -7.83
C GLY A 13 -9.47 6.65 -8.77
N ARG A 14 -9.15 6.95 -10.02
CA ARG A 14 -8.72 5.95 -11.01
C ARG A 14 -7.36 5.32 -10.68
N SER A 15 -6.63 5.90 -9.74
CA SER A 15 -5.28 5.48 -9.35
C SER A 15 -5.22 4.02 -8.88
N SER A 16 -6.24 3.53 -8.14
CA SER A 16 -6.31 2.14 -7.73
C SER A 16 -6.45 1.18 -8.91
N LEU A 17 -7.17 1.57 -9.97
CA LEU A 17 -7.30 0.76 -11.19
C LEU A 17 -5.96 0.63 -11.92
N HIS A 18 -5.18 1.73 -12.02
CA HIS A 18 -3.84 1.70 -12.59
C HIS A 18 -2.90 0.78 -11.82
N LEU A 19 -2.86 0.93 -10.48
CA LEU A 19 -2.03 0.06 -9.65
C LEU A 19 -2.49 -1.39 -9.69
N GLY A 20 -3.80 -1.63 -9.78
CA GLY A 20 -4.37 -2.98 -9.91
C GLY A 20 -3.91 -3.69 -11.20
N VAL A 21 -3.94 -2.99 -12.34
CA VAL A 21 -3.45 -3.51 -13.62
C VAL A 21 -1.96 -3.84 -13.53
N GLU A 22 -1.17 -2.92 -13.01
CA GLU A 22 0.27 -3.07 -12.86
C GLU A 22 0.64 -4.24 -11.93
N ALA A 23 -0.03 -4.37 -10.79
CA ALA A 23 0.13 -5.49 -9.88
C ALA A 23 -0.25 -6.82 -10.54
N ALA A 24 -1.39 -6.87 -11.23
CA ALA A 24 -1.85 -8.09 -11.88
C ALA A 24 -0.94 -8.51 -13.05
N GLN A 25 -0.42 -7.56 -13.82
CA GLN A 25 0.57 -7.84 -14.87
C GLN A 25 1.90 -8.35 -14.28
N THR A 26 2.36 -7.74 -13.18
CA THR A 26 3.58 -8.17 -12.48
C THR A 26 3.43 -9.57 -11.90
N LEU A 27 2.30 -9.85 -11.24
CA LEU A 27 1.98 -11.16 -10.66
C LEU A 27 1.54 -12.21 -11.69
N LYS A 28 1.38 -11.82 -12.97
CA LYS A 28 0.88 -12.69 -14.07
C LYS A 28 -0.43 -13.38 -13.70
N THR A 29 -1.37 -12.63 -13.14
CA THR A 29 -2.66 -13.12 -12.65
C THR A 29 -3.82 -12.24 -13.13
N SER A 30 -5.05 -12.69 -12.97
CA SER A 30 -6.25 -11.91 -13.28
C SER A 30 -6.46 -10.75 -12.31
N MET A 31 -7.31 -9.80 -12.67
CA MET A 31 -7.74 -8.70 -11.82
C MET A 31 -9.26 -8.73 -11.64
N THR A 32 -9.72 -8.50 -10.43
CA THR A 32 -11.16 -8.36 -10.13
C THR A 32 -11.42 -7.01 -9.48
N VAL A 33 -12.28 -6.22 -10.11
CA VAL A 33 -12.77 -4.97 -9.53
C VAL A 33 -13.98 -5.26 -8.65
N VAL A 34 -13.90 -4.88 -7.39
CA VAL A 34 -14.95 -5.09 -6.40
C VAL A 34 -15.56 -3.76 -6.00
N THR A 35 -16.88 -3.64 -6.17
CA THR A 35 -17.67 -2.54 -5.64
C THR A 35 -18.47 -3.03 -4.45
N VAL A 36 -18.18 -2.48 -3.26
CA VAL A 36 -18.99 -2.78 -2.08
C VAL A 36 -20.17 -1.83 -2.02
N VAL A 37 -21.35 -2.41 -2.03
CA VAL A 37 -22.62 -1.69 -1.86
C VAL A 37 -23.18 -1.95 -0.46
N PRO A 38 -23.93 -1.01 0.11
CA PRO A 38 -24.51 -1.20 1.42
C PRO A 38 -25.50 -2.39 1.44
N LYS A 39 -25.38 -3.22 2.48
CA LYS A 39 -26.31 -4.35 2.71
C LYS A 39 -27.66 -3.84 3.18
N PRO A 40 -28.78 -4.32 2.66
CA PRO A 40 -30.11 -3.98 3.17
C PRO A 40 -30.24 -4.27 4.67
N TRP A 41 -31.02 -3.47 5.35
CA TRP A 41 -31.29 -3.66 6.79
C TRP A 41 -32.07 -4.97 7.01
N THR A 42 -31.69 -5.72 8.04
CA THR A 42 -32.37 -6.98 8.38
C THR A 42 -33.69 -6.77 9.11
N THR A 43 -33.99 -5.55 9.57
CA THR A 43 -35.25 -5.20 10.24
C THR A 43 -36.26 -4.75 9.19
N PRO A 44 -37.49 -5.31 9.17
CA PRO A 44 -38.50 -4.88 8.23
C PRO A 44 -38.78 -3.39 8.36
N SER A 45 -38.52 -2.64 7.31
CA SER A 45 -38.87 -1.25 7.15
C SER A 45 -40.11 -1.16 6.24
N PRO A 46 -40.90 -0.07 6.26
CA PRO A 46 -41.99 0.09 5.31
C PRO A 46 -41.52 -0.16 3.88
N ALA A 47 -42.18 -1.06 3.17
CA ALA A 47 -41.73 -1.69 1.91
C ALA A 47 -41.23 -0.76 0.79
N ARG A 48 -41.55 0.51 0.82
CA ARG A 48 -41.07 1.51 -0.15
C ARG A 48 -39.60 1.91 0.04
N ILE A 49 -39.17 2.08 1.29
CA ILE A 49 -37.80 2.55 1.61
C ILE A 49 -36.80 1.44 1.23
N ASP A 50 -37.15 0.18 1.46
CA ASP A 50 -36.25 -0.94 1.13
C ASP A 50 -36.11 -1.15 -0.37
N ALA A 51 -37.17 -0.94 -1.17
CA ALA A 51 -37.12 -1.05 -2.63
C ALA A 51 -36.30 0.09 -3.26
N GLU A 52 -36.48 1.33 -2.79
CA GLU A 52 -35.69 2.47 -3.27
C GLU A 52 -34.19 2.33 -2.92
N TYR A 53 -33.90 1.81 -1.72
CA TYR A 53 -32.54 1.56 -1.27
C TYR A 53 -31.86 0.45 -2.08
N ALA A 54 -32.57 -0.67 -2.35
CA ALA A 54 -32.04 -1.73 -3.18
C ALA A 54 -31.77 -1.23 -4.62
N THR A 55 -32.69 -0.46 -5.18
CA THR A 55 -32.52 0.15 -6.51
C THR A 55 -31.31 1.09 -6.54
N TRP A 56 -31.13 1.92 -5.51
CA TRP A 56 -29.98 2.81 -5.40
C TRP A 56 -28.66 2.03 -5.26
N ALA A 57 -28.62 0.97 -4.47
CA ALA A 57 -27.44 0.13 -4.30
C ALA A 57 -27.06 -0.58 -5.62
N ASP A 58 -28.05 -1.06 -6.37
CA ASP A 58 -27.85 -1.66 -7.70
C ASP A 58 -27.34 -0.63 -8.72
N GLN A 59 -27.91 0.57 -8.72
CA GLN A 59 -27.45 1.66 -9.58
C GLN A 59 -26.01 2.04 -9.26
N LEU A 60 -25.65 2.20 -7.98
CA LEU A 60 -24.29 2.50 -7.54
C LEU A 60 -23.28 1.44 -8.01
N GLY A 61 -23.66 0.15 -7.90
CA GLY A 61 -22.83 -0.95 -8.41
C GLY A 61 -22.62 -0.88 -9.92
N SER A 62 -23.70 -0.67 -10.67
CA SER A 62 -23.68 -0.59 -12.13
C SER A 62 -22.90 0.63 -12.64
N ASP A 63 -23.04 1.77 -12.00
CA ASP A 63 -22.30 2.98 -12.36
C ASP A 63 -20.81 2.85 -12.06
N SER A 64 -20.47 2.22 -10.92
CA SER A 64 -19.08 1.93 -10.56
C SER A 64 -18.41 0.99 -11.55
N GLN A 65 -19.09 -0.08 -11.94
CA GLN A 65 -18.60 -1.01 -12.95
C GLN A 65 -18.37 -0.30 -14.29
N ARG A 66 -19.35 0.48 -14.75
CA ARG A 66 -19.27 1.21 -16.03
C ARG A 66 -18.10 2.20 -16.06
N GLU A 67 -17.89 2.94 -14.98
CA GLU A 67 -16.79 3.89 -14.88
C GLU A 67 -15.42 3.19 -14.81
N ALA A 68 -15.32 2.10 -14.03
CA ALA A 68 -14.11 1.28 -13.97
C ALA A 68 -13.80 0.69 -15.35
N GLN A 69 -14.77 0.10 -16.02
CA GLN A 69 -14.63 -0.49 -17.36
C GLN A 69 -14.16 0.55 -18.37
N ALA A 70 -14.79 1.72 -18.44
CA ALA A 70 -14.39 2.80 -19.34
C ALA A 70 -12.95 3.29 -19.11
N THR A 71 -12.42 3.12 -17.91
CA THR A 71 -11.03 3.42 -17.60
C THR A 71 -10.13 2.27 -18.04
N LEU A 72 -10.47 1.04 -17.69
CA LEU A 72 -9.69 -0.17 -17.96
C LEU A 72 -9.57 -0.50 -19.44
N ASP A 73 -10.60 -0.23 -20.24
CA ASP A 73 -10.57 -0.36 -21.70
C ASP A 73 -9.43 0.45 -22.36
N LYS A 74 -8.96 1.51 -21.68
CA LYS A 74 -7.89 2.37 -22.17
C LYS A 74 -6.50 1.92 -21.70
N ILE A 75 -6.40 1.38 -20.48
CA ILE A 75 -5.14 1.09 -19.80
C ILE A 75 -4.79 -0.40 -19.74
N ALA A 76 -5.78 -1.29 -19.87
CA ALA A 76 -5.64 -2.73 -19.72
C ALA A 76 -6.07 -3.48 -20.98
N LYS A 77 -5.68 -3.02 -22.16
CA LYS A 77 -6.07 -3.64 -23.44
C LYS A 77 -5.60 -5.09 -23.51
N GLY A 78 -6.57 -6.00 -23.71
CA GLY A 78 -6.29 -7.44 -23.81
C GLY A 78 -6.01 -8.13 -22.47
N PHE A 79 -6.21 -7.46 -21.36
CA PHE A 79 -6.09 -8.01 -20.02
C PHE A 79 -7.46 -8.39 -19.46
N GLU A 80 -7.57 -9.59 -18.90
CA GLU A 80 -8.83 -10.10 -18.34
C GLU A 80 -9.17 -9.42 -17.02
N VAL A 81 -10.32 -8.75 -16.96
CA VAL A 81 -10.85 -8.09 -15.77
C VAL A 81 -12.25 -8.57 -15.47
N SER A 82 -12.46 -9.01 -14.25
CA SER A 82 -13.80 -9.35 -13.74
C SER A 82 -14.33 -8.23 -12.85
N TYR A 83 -15.67 -8.16 -12.73
CA TYR A 83 -16.34 -7.14 -11.92
C TYR A 83 -17.32 -7.83 -10.97
N HIS A 84 -17.21 -7.51 -9.67
CA HIS A 84 -18.08 -8.07 -8.65
C HIS A 84 -18.70 -6.96 -7.79
N LYS A 85 -19.99 -7.14 -7.50
CA LYS A 85 -20.72 -6.32 -6.54
C LYS A 85 -20.89 -7.13 -5.25
N PHE A 86 -20.41 -6.58 -4.15
CA PHE A 86 -20.49 -7.16 -2.83
C PHE A 86 -21.40 -6.33 -1.92
N ALA A 87 -22.34 -6.96 -1.24
CA ALA A 87 -23.19 -6.28 -0.27
C ALA A 87 -22.63 -6.47 1.15
N SER A 88 -22.23 -5.38 1.81
CA SER A 88 -21.70 -5.43 3.19
C SER A 88 -22.14 -4.23 4.01
N ARG A 89 -21.98 -4.31 5.33
CA ARG A 89 -22.26 -3.21 6.26
C ARG A 89 -21.22 -2.11 6.15
N THR A 90 -19.97 -2.48 5.95
CA THR A 90 -18.86 -1.55 5.77
C THR A 90 -18.08 -1.90 4.49
N ALA A 91 -17.45 -0.88 3.89
CA ALA A 91 -16.62 -1.10 2.70
C ALA A 91 -15.40 -1.98 3.01
N GLY A 92 -14.80 -1.83 4.18
CA GLY A 92 -13.64 -2.62 4.60
C GLY A 92 -13.96 -4.10 4.73
N GLU A 93 -15.00 -4.46 5.50
CA GLU A 93 -15.47 -5.84 5.64
C GLU A 93 -15.81 -6.46 4.29
N GLY A 94 -16.60 -5.75 3.47
CA GLY A 94 -17.00 -6.26 2.15
C GLY A 94 -15.83 -6.49 1.20
N LEU A 95 -14.77 -5.68 1.28
CA LEU A 95 -13.55 -5.90 0.50
C LEU A 95 -12.74 -7.09 1.01
N LEU A 96 -12.67 -7.33 2.33
CA LEU A 96 -12.02 -8.52 2.88
C LEU A 96 -12.77 -9.79 2.55
N ASP A 97 -14.10 -9.81 2.74
CA ASP A 97 -14.94 -10.95 2.40
C ASP A 97 -14.81 -11.31 0.90
N ALA A 98 -14.81 -10.29 0.04
CA ALA A 98 -14.59 -10.48 -1.38
C ALA A 98 -13.18 -11.00 -1.70
N ALA A 99 -12.15 -10.48 -1.02
CA ALA A 99 -10.78 -10.93 -1.20
C ALA A 99 -10.59 -12.39 -0.79
N GLU A 100 -11.22 -12.82 0.30
CA GLU A 100 -11.21 -14.21 0.76
C GLU A 100 -11.95 -15.13 -0.22
N GLU A 101 -13.18 -14.77 -0.62
CA GLU A 101 -14.00 -15.55 -1.55
C GLU A 101 -13.32 -15.73 -2.91
N LEU A 102 -12.65 -14.69 -3.40
CA LEU A 102 -11.98 -14.69 -4.70
C LEU A 102 -10.54 -15.25 -4.64
N GLY A 103 -10.03 -15.60 -3.45
CA GLY A 103 -8.67 -16.07 -3.27
C GLY A 103 -7.61 -15.04 -3.68
N ALA A 104 -7.80 -13.79 -3.24
CA ALA A 104 -6.93 -12.68 -3.60
C ALA A 104 -5.52 -12.81 -3.04
N GLN A 105 -4.51 -12.50 -3.85
CA GLN A 105 -3.11 -12.40 -3.42
C GLN A 105 -2.78 -11.04 -2.82
N VAL A 106 -3.44 -10.00 -3.29
CA VAL A 106 -3.28 -8.62 -2.84
C VAL A 106 -4.61 -7.87 -3.01
N LEU A 107 -4.90 -7.01 -2.05
CA LEU A 107 -6.03 -6.08 -2.10
C LEU A 107 -5.51 -4.67 -2.42
N VAL A 108 -5.99 -4.09 -3.50
CA VAL A 108 -5.58 -2.75 -3.96
C VAL A 108 -6.65 -1.72 -3.63
N THR A 109 -6.22 -0.63 -3.02
CA THR A 109 -7.07 0.53 -2.71
C THR A 109 -6.44 1.82 -3.21
N GLY A 110 -7.21 2.89 -3.27
CA GLY A 110 -6.73 4.22 -3.61
C GLY A 110 -6.56 5.12 -2.39
N SER A 111 -5.77 6.16 -2.54
CA SER A 111 -5.71 7.28 -1.62
C SER A 111 -7.04 8.01 -1.54
N CYS A 112 -7.32 8.64 -0.39
CA CYS A 112 -8.48 9.49 -0.22
C CYS A 112 -8.50 10.62 -1.28
N PRO A 113 -9.65 10.94 -1.91
CA PRO A 113 -9.74 11.92 -2.98
C PRO A 113 -9.45 13.36 -2.55
N HIS A 114 -9.47 13.66 -1.26
CA HIS A 114 -9.22 15.01 -0.72
C HIS A 114 -7.74 15.30 -0.40
N GLY A 115 -6.82 14.33 -0.60
CA GLY A 115 -5.38 14.52 -0.39
C GLY A 115 -4.70 15.36 -1.49
N ALA A 116 -3.43 15.72 -1.30
CA ALA A 116 -2.61 16.31 -2.35
C ALA A 116 -2.30 15.28 -3.46
N LEU A 117 -2.06 15.77 -4.69
CA LEU A 117 -1.62 14.91 -5.79
C LEU A 117 -0.23 14.33 -5.47
N GLY A 118 -0.01 13.08 -5.85
CA GLY A 118 1.26 12.40 -5.61
C GLY A 118 1.43 11.86 -4.19
N GLN A 119 0.46 12.06 -3.29
CA GLN A 119 0.55 11.60 -1.90
C GLN A 119 -0.49 10.53 -1.57
N VAL A 120 -0.18 9.72 -0.57
CA VAL A 120 -1.11 8.75 0.02
C VAL A 120 -1.79 9.37 1.24
N VAL A 121 -3.10 9.54 1.16
CA VAL A 121 -3.92 9.90 2.32
C VAL A 121 -4.85 8.74 2.62
N LEU A 122 -4.70 8.18 3.82
CA LEU A 122 -5.50 7.05 4.26
C LEU A 122 -6.95 7.50 4.52
N GLY A 123 -7.88 6.90 3.79
CA GLY A 123 -9.30 6.96 4.11
C GLY A 123 -9.66 5.90 5.15
N SER A 124 -10.83 6.03 5.80
CA SER A 124 -11.28 5.10 6.86
C SER A 124 -11.29 3.63 6.42
N THR A 125 -11.66 3.35 5.17
CA THR A 125 -11.66 1.98 4.62
C THR A 125 -10.24 1.44 4.51
N THR A 126 -9.31 2.19 3.93
CA THR A 126 -7.91 1.76 3.77
C THR A 126 -7.24 1.63 5.13
N ASP A 127 -7.44 2.58 6.03
CA ASP A 127 -6.91 2.53 7.40
C ASP A 127 -7.41 1.27 8.14
N TRP A 128 -8.69 0.97 8.05
CA TRP A 128 -9.26 -0.24 8.63
C TRP A 128 -8.66 -1.52 8.02
N LEU A 129 -8.49 -1.57 6.69
CA LEU A 129 -7.89 -2.72 6.00
C LEU A 129 -6.44 -2.95 6.42
N LEU A 130 -5.65 -1.91 6.63
CA LEU A 130 -4.26 -2.02 7.11
C LEU A 130 -4.15 -2.66 8.50
N HIS A 131 -5.21 -2.58 9.30
CA HIS A 131 -5.25 -3.15 10.65
C HIS A 131 -5.94 -4.53 10.71
N SER A 132 -6.66 -4.91 9.66
CA SER A 132 -7.54 -6.09 9.70
C SER A 132 -7.24 -7.11 8.61
N SER A 133 -6.52 -6.74 7.54
CA SER A 133 -6.30 -7.61 6.40
C SER A 133 -5.27 -8.71 6.70
N PRO A 134 -5.61 -9.99 6.46
CA PRO A 134 -4.66 -11.09 6.52
C PRO A 134 -3.80 -11.22 5.25
N ILE A 135 -4.13 -10.48 4.21
CA ILE A 135 -3.38 -10.44 2.94
C ILE A 135 -2.76 -9.06 2.71
N PRO A 136 -1.72 -8.96 1.86
CA PRO A 136 -1.11 -7.67 1.53
C PRO A 136 -2.12 -6.65 1.00
N VAL A 137 -1.97 -5.40 1.43
CA VAL A 137 -2.78 -4.26 0.97
C VAL A 137 -1.89 -3.28 0.23
N ALA A 138 -2.17 -3.04 -1.04
CA ALA A 138 -1.48 -2.05 -1.85
C ALA A 138 -2.31 -0.76 -1.96
N ILE A 139 -1.66 0.38 -1.84
CA ILE A 139 -2.29 1.69 -1.83
C ILE A 139 -1.68 2.57 -2.91
N SER A 140 -2.49 3.06 -3.83
CA SER A 140 -2.02 3.99 -4.85
C SER A 140 -2.03 5.44 -4.33
N PRO A 141 -1.00 6.24 -4.61
CA PRO A 141 -1.03 7.68 -4.40
C PRO A 141 -2.14 8.33 -5.23
N ARG A 142 -2.62 9.48 -4.80
CA ARG A 142 -3.59 10.24 -5.58
C ARG A 142 -2.99 10.70 -6.91
N GLY A 143 -3.69 10.42 -8.01
CA GLY A 143 -3.24 10.78 -9.35
C GLY A 143 -2.24 9.82 -9.98
N TYR A 144 -1.95 8.69 -9.33
CA TYR A 144 -1.11 7.64 -9.90
C TYR A 144 -1.69 7.12 -11.22
N ARG A 145 -0.84 6.96 -12.23
CA ARG A 145 -1.25 6.56 -13.58
C ARG A 145 -0.60 5.26 -14.08
N GLY A 146 0.08 4.54 -13.19
CA GLY A 146 0.87 3.36 -13.53
C GLY A 146 2.24 3.74 -14.11
N ALA A 147 3.15 2.79 -14.10
CA ALA A 147 4.45 2.93 -14.73
C ALA A 147 4.35 2.89 -16.26
N LYS A 148 5.28 3.52 -16.94
CA LYS A 148 5.38 3.48 -18.42
C LYS A 148 5.62 2.06 -18.94
N SER A 149 6.29 1.21 -18.14
CA SER A 149 6.50 -0.22 -18.42
C SER A 149 5.22 -1.05 -18.31
N GLY A 150 4.17 -0.54 -17.67
CA GLY A 150 2.95 -1.25 -17.36
C GLY A 150 3.06 -2.28 -16.22
N LYS A 151 4.24 -2.47 -15.64
CA LYS A 151 4.51 -3.41 -14.55
C LYS A 151 5.49 -2.83 -13.54
N LEU A 152 5.52 -3.39 -12.33
CA LEU A 152 6.52 -3.05 -11.33
C LEU A 152 7.90 -3.51 -11.79
N ILE A 153 8.90 -2.67 -11.55
CA ILE A 153 10.31 -2.95 -11.90
C ILE A 153 11.20 -3.06 -10.67
N ARG A 154 10.82 -2.43 -9.57
CA ARG A 154 11.56 -2.47 -8.31
C ARG A 154 10.61 -2.42 -7.10
N VAL A 155 10.94 -3.18 -6.07
CA VAL A 155 10.33 -3.07 -4.74
C VAL A 155 11.37 -2.57 -3.76
N THR A 156 11.12 -1.41 -3.15
CA THR A 156 11.92 -0.86 -2.06
C THR A 156 11.28 -1.25 -0.73
N CYS A 157 11.98 -2.05 0.05
CA CYS A 157 11.53 -2.50 1.37
C CYS A 157 12.07 -1.58 2.46
N ALA A 158 11.19 -0.96 3.25
CA ALA A 158 11.61 -0.17 4.41
C ALA A 158 11.97 -1.09 5.57
N TYR A 159 13.18 -0.94 6.09
CA TYR A 159 13.77 -1.72 7.16
C TYR A 159 14.00 -0.88 8.41
N SER A 160 13.61 -1.38 9.57
CA SER A 160 13.71 -0.68 10.85
C SER A 160 14.70 -1.28 11.85
N GLY A 161 15.43 -2.33 11.47
CA GLY A 161 16.38 -3.01 12.35
C GLY A 161 15.73 -3.96 13.37
N THR A 162 14.42 -4.18 13.29
CA THR A 162 13.71 -5.09 14.21
C THR A 162 13.55 -6.49 13.63
N PRO A 163 13.42 -7.55 14.45
CA PRO A 163 13.18 -8.91 13.95
C PRO A 163 11.97 -9.02 13.03
N GLU A 164 10.90 -8.28 13.30
CA GLU A 164 9.71 -8.25 12.47
C GLU A 164 10.01 -7.63 11.10
N SER A 165 10.86 -6.61 11.05
CA SER A 165 11.27 -6.01 9.77
C SER A 165 12.18 -6.92 8.95
N VAL A 166 12.97 -7.81 9.58
CA VAL A 166 13.73 -8.87 8.88
C VAL A 166 12.76 -9.82 8.16
N GLN A 167 11.71 -10.30 8.83
CA GLN A 167 10.71 -11.18 8.22
C GLN A 167 10.02 -10.54 7.01
N VAL A 168 9.79 -9.24 7.06
CA VAL A 168 9.23 -8.50 5.92
C VAL A 168 10.22 -8.47 4.76
N VAL A 169 11.49 -8.19 5.04
CA VAL A 169 12.57 -8.21 4.03
C VAL A 169 12.67 -9.59 3.38
N GLU A 170 12.68 -10.68 4.16
CA GLU A 170 12.70 -12.05 3.65
C GLU A 170 11.52 -12.37 2.72
N ARG A 171 10.31 -11.97 3.13
CA ARG A 171 9.10 -12.16 2.31
C ARG A 171 9.13 -11.35 1.01
N VAL A 172 9.63 -10.11 1.07
CA VAL A 172 9.78 -9.27 -0.13
C VAL A 172 10.86 -9.84 -1.04
N ALA A 173 12.01 -10.30 -0.51
CA ALA A 173 13.07 -10.93 -1.28
C ALA A 173 12.55 -12.16 -2.04
N ALA A 174 11.88 -13.07 -1.35
CA ALA A 174 11.31 -14.26 -1.97
C ALA A 174 10.27 -13.91 -3.07
N LEU A 175 9.49 -12.84 -2.88
CA LEU A 175 8.52 -12.39 -3.88
C LEU A 175 9.20 -11.77 -5.10
N THR A 176 10.19 -10.91 -4.89
CA THR A 176 10.91 -10.23 -5.98
C THR A 176 11.70 -11.20 -6.83
N ASP A 177 12.32 -12.21 -6.22
CA ASP A 177 13.02 -13.29 -6.93
C ASP A 177 12.06 -14.09 -7.85
N GLN A 178 10.88 -14.45 -7.34
CA GLN A 178 9.87 -15.18 -8.12
C GLN A 178 9.33 -14.36 -9.30
N LEU A 179 9.28 -13.05 -9.18
CA LEU A 179 8.70 -12.15 -10.17
C LEU A 179 9.73 -11.54 -11.13
N ASP A 180 11.01 -11.79 -10.92
CA ASP A 180 12.13 -11.14 -11.65
C ASP A 180 12.01 -9.60 -11.56
N VAL A 181 11.77 -9.10 -10.34
CA VAL A 181 11.65 -7.69 -10.00
C VAL A 181 12.84 -7.31 -9.11
N LYS A 182 13.48 -6.18 -9.39
CA LYS A 182 14.59 -5.71 -8.56
C LYS A 182 14.16 -5.42 -7.13
N MET A 183 15.06 -5.60 -6.19
CA MET A 183 14.85 -5.27 -4.78
C MET A 183 15.85 -4.21 -4.30
N ARG A 184 15.38 -3.28 -3.47
CA ARG A 184 16.19 -2.38 -2.66
C ARG A 184 15.70 -2.43 -1.21
N VAL A 185 16.62 -2.40 -0.25
CA VAL A 185 16.28 -2.25 1.16
C VAL A 185 16.74 -0.87 1.62
N VAL A 186 15.82 -0.10 2.20
CA VAL A 186 16.10 1.25 2.69
C VAL A 186 15.85 1.36 4.18
N THR A 187 16.71 2.07 4.88
CA THR A 187 16.47 2.50 6.25
C THR A 187 16.62 4.02 6.36
N TYR A 188 15.85 4.64 7.24
CA TYR A 188 15.75 6.08 7.35
C TYR A 188 16.31 6.58 8.68
N ALA A 189 17.33 7.42 8.62
CA ALA A 189 17.85 8.18 9.76
C ALA A 189 17.21 9.57 9.79
N ILE A 190 16.09 9.70 10.51
CA ILE A 190 15.28 10.92 10.50
C ILE A 190 15.62 11.79 11.71
N ARG A 191 16.08 13.00 11.46
CA ARG A 191 16.20 14.02 12.51
C ARG A 191 14.78 14.40 12.99
N GLY A 192 14.49 14.14 14.27
CA GLY A 192 13.25 14.58 14.89
C GLY A 192 13.24 16.11 15.04
N ARG A 193 12.07 16.74 14.85
CA ARG A 193 11.89 18.14 15.25
C ARG A 193 12.00 18.22 16.77
N THR A 194 13.08 18.77 17.28
CA THR A 194 13.21 19.11 18.70
C THR A 194 12.37 20.35 18.98
N MET A 195 11.56 20.30 20.03
CA MET A 195 10.69 21.40 20.45
C MET A 195 11.51 22.61 20.99
N PHE A 196 12.77 22.36 21.33
CA PHE A 196 13.73 23.36 21.79
C PHE A 196 15.00 23.25 20.95
N PRO A 197 15.55 24.38 20.47
CA PRO A 197 16.84 24.35 19.80
C PRO A 197 17.89 23.81 20.80
N PRO A 198 18.74 22.86 20.39
CA PRO A 198 19.78 22.34 21.26
C PRO A 198 20.73 23.46 21.64
N ARG A 199 21.14 23.47 22.92
CA ARG A 199 22.19 24.36 23.40
C ARG A 199 23.59 24.01 22.88
N VAL A 200 23.71 22.90 22.17
CA VAL A 200 24.93 22.36 21.56
C VAL A 200 24.91 22.75 20.08
N GLY A 201 26.07 23.21 19.58
CA GLY A 201 26.18 23.78 18.23
C GLY A 201 25.72 22.81 17.10
N VAL A 202 25.34 23.38 15.99
CA VAL A 202 24.82 22.68 14.80
C VAL A 202 25.70 21.52 14.31
N HIS A 203 27.03 21.65 14.47
CA HIS A 203 27.98 20.61 14.09
C HIS A 203 27.92 19.32 14.94
N ALA A 204 27.50 19.41 16.21
CA ALA A 204 27.36 18.23 17.05
C ALA A 204 26.15 17.38 16.67
N GLU A 205 25.08 18.00 16.18
CA GLU A 205 23.90 17.28 15.71
C GLU A 205 24.16 16.55 14.39
N ASP A 206 24.91 17.18 13.48
CA ASP A 206 25.28 16.56 12.20
C ASP A 206 26.18 15.33 12.45
N SER A 207 27.16 15.45 13.35
CA SER A 207 28.02 14.33 13.75
C SER A 207 27.26 13.16 14.38
N LEU A 208 26.19 13.43 15.13
CA LEU A 208 25.33 12.39 15.70
C LEU A 208 24.49 11.70 14.64
N LEU A 209 23.99 12.45 13.67
CA LEU A 209 23.22 11.89 12.56
C LEU A 209 24.12 11.00 11.68
N ASP A 210 25.34 11.44 11.40
CA ASP A 210 26.33 10.66 10.66
C ASP A 210 26.71 9.36 11.38
N ALA A 211 27.00 9.43 12.67
CA ALA A 211 27.31 8.26 13.49
C ALA A 211 26.12 7.27 13.53
N TRP A 212 24.90 7.79 13.60
CA TRP A 212 23.70 6.96 13.53
C TRP A 212 23.53 6.33 12.15
N ALA A 213 23.75 7.09 11.08
CA ALA A 213 23.70 6.57 9.71
C ALA A 213 24.74 5.45 9.49
N ASP A 214 25.95 5.58 10.05
CA ASP A 214 26.98 4.53 9.99
C ASP A 214 26.52 3.25 10.71
N GLN A 215 25.94 3.37 11.89
CA GLN A 215 25.39 2.24 12.63
C GLN A 215 24.25 1.54 11.83
N LEU A 216 23.42 2.32 11.13
CA LEU A 216 22.39 1.76 10.27
C LEU A 216 22.97 1.07 9.04
N ARG A 217 24.06 1.55 8.46
CA ARG A 217 24.78 0.88 7.37
C ARG A 217 25.31 -0.49 7.81
N GLU A 218 25.91 -0.57 9.00
CA GLU A 218 26.35 -1.83 9.58
C GLU A 218 25.19 -2.80 9.81
N THR A 219 24.05 -2.27 10.28
CA THR A 219 22.84 -3.08 10.50
C THR A 219 22.26 -3.60 9.19
N LEU A 220 22.25 -2.80 8.12
CA LEU A 220 21.84 -3.23 6.79
C LEU A 220 22.80 -4.30 6.21
N ALA A 221 24.12 -4.11 6.37
CA ALA A 221 25.10 -5.06 5.86
C ALA A 221 24.93 -6.46 6.43
N LYS A 222 24.40 -6.59 7.66
CA LYS A 222 24.07 -7.91 8.25
C LYS A 222 23.01 -8.68 7.46
N LEU A 223 22.09 -8.01 6.76
CA LEU A 223 21.08 -8.67 5.94
C LEU A 223 21.74 -9.53 4.83
N LYS A 224 22.84 -9.07 4.25
CA LYS A 224 23.63 -9.85 3.29
C LYS A 224 24.48 -10.90 4.00
N ALA A 225 25.15 -10.54 5.07
CA ALA A 225 26.00 -11.47 5.82
C ALA A 225 25.20 -12.68 6.37
N ASP A 226 23.97 -12.45 6.76
CA ASP A 226 23.05 -13.48 7.27
C ASP A 226 22.24 -14.18 6.16
N ASN A 227 22.53 -13.87 4.88
CA ASN A 227 21.84 -14.40 3.70
C ASN A 227 20.31 -14.14 3.69
N VAL A 228 19.86 -13.03 4.29
CA VAL A 228 18.46 -12.60 4.25
C VAL A 228 18.10 -12.03 2.88
N VAL A 229 19.07 -11.37 2.23
CA VAL A 229 18.96 -10.85 0.87
C VAL A 229 20.19 -11.22 0.05
N GLY A 230 20.02 -11.33 -1.29
CA GLY A 230 21.10 -11.59 -2.24
C GLY A 230 22.14 -10.46 -2.31
N GLU A 231 23.31 -10.76 -2.86
CA GLU A 231 24.41 -9.81 -3.03
C GLU A 231 24.06 -8.65 -3.99
N ASP A 232 23.16 -8.89 -4.92
CA ASP A 232 22.67 -7.94 -5.93
C ASP A 232 21.64 -6.95 -5.37
N VAL A 233 21.11 -7.19 -4.16
CA VAL A 233 20.14 -6.30 -3.51
C VAL A 233 20.83 -5.00 -3.08
N GLU A 234 20.27 -3.88 -3.51
CA GLU A 234 20.74 -2.54 -3.13
C GLU A 234 20.37 -2.27 -1.65
N LEU A 235 21.35 -1.80 -0.86
CA LEU A 235 21.16 -1.39 0.53
C LEU A 235 21.43 0.12 0.66
N GLN A 236 20.44 0.87 1.13
CA GLN A 236 20.50 2.33 1.21
C GLN A 236 20.14 2.84 2.61
N VAL A 237 20.95 3.80 3.11
CA VAL A 237 20.59 4.62 4.29
C VAL A 237 20.26 6.01 3.79
N VAL A 238 19.06 6.49 4.09
CA VAL A 238 18.63 7.84 3.75
C VAL A 238 18.51 8.67 5.01
N THR A 239 19.12 9.83 5.01
CA THR A 239 19.04 10.81 6.11
C THR A 239 18.07 11.92 5.73
N GLY A 240 17.43 12.55 6.72
CA GLY A 240 16.54 13.69 6.40
C GLY A 240 16.08 14.49 7.62
N ASN A 241 15.78 15.76 7.39
CA ASN A 241 15.15 16.64 8.37
C ASN A 241 13.62 16.45 8.34
N GLY A 242 13.14 15.27 8.74
CA GLY A 242 11.75 14.85 8.66
C GLY A 242 11.52 13.82 7.55
N TRP A 243 10.32 13.24 7.57
CA TRP A 243 9.94 12.16 6.65
C TRP A 243 9.76 12.65 5.21
N ASP A 244 9.24 13.88 5.03
CA ASP A 244 9.09 14.48 3.70
C ASP A 244 10.43 14.55 2.97
N ALA A 245 11.42 15.20 3.59
CA ALA A 245 12.74 15.35 2.99
C ALA A 245 13.41 14.00 2.71
N ALA A 246 13.36 13.06 3.66
CA ALA A 246 13.98 11.76 3.46
C ALA A 246 13.34 10.93 2.35
N LEU A 247 12.03 10.99 2.18
CA LEU A 247 11.35 10.28 1.11
C LEU A 247 11.53 10.99 -0.25
N ASP A 248 11.65 12.32 -0.26
CA ASP A 248 11.99 13.09 -1.45
C ASP A 248 13.45 12.86 -1.88
N ASP A 249 14.38 12.72 -0.91
CA ASP A 249 15.79 12.41 -1.16
C ASP A 249 16.04 10.95 -1.57
N THR A 250 15.03 10.08 -1.42
CA THR A 250 15.07 8.73 -1.97
C THR A 250 14.83 8.78 -3.47
N GLU A 251 15.81 8.36 -4.26
CA GLU A 251 15.68 8.31 -5.72
C GLU A 251 14.70 7.21 -6.14
N TRP A 252 13.49 7.60 -6.53
CA TRP A 252 12.42 6.70 -6.96
C TRP A 252 12.41 6.50 -8.47
N ASP A 253 12.30 5.24 -8.89
CA ASP A 253 12.14 4.89 -10.30
C ASP A 253 10.65 4.82 -10.72
N ASP A 254 10.40 5.00 -12.01
CA ASP A 254 9.08 4.76 -12.59
C ASP A 254 8.76 3.25 -12.57
N GLY A 255 7.70 2.86 -11.88
CA GLY A 255 7.35 1.46 -11.63
C GLY A 255 7.94 0.90 -10.32
N GLU A 256 8.30 1.75 -9.40
CA GLU A 256 8.74 1.37 -8.07
C GLU A 256 7.59 1.35 -7.07
N LEU A 257 7.68 0.44 -6.10
CA LEU A 257 6.72 0.25 -5.03
C LEU A 257 7.45 0.18 -3.69
N LEU A 258 6.94 0.90 -2.69
CA LEU A 258 7.47 0.88 -1.32
C LEU A 258 6.77 -0.18 -0.48
N ALA A 259 7.50 -1.18 0.01
CA ALA A 259 7.00 -2.24 0.86
C ALA A 259 7.27 -1.95 2.35
N LEU A 260 6.26 -2.18 3.18
CA LEU A 260 6.31 -2.03 4.64
C LEU A 260 5.70 -3.25 5.30
N GLY A 261 6.14 -3.57 6.51
CA GLY A 261 5.49 -4.55 7.38
C GLY A 261 4.62 -3.88 8.44
N THR A 262 3.65 -4.63 8.89
CA THR A 262 2.91 -4.29 10.11
C THR A 262 3.54 -4.98 11.32
N THR A 263 3.34 -4.44 12.51
CA THR A 263 3.79 -5.09 13.75
C THR A 263 2.58 -5.67 14.47
N SER A 264 2.61 -6.98 14.78
CA SER A 264 1.59 -7.58 15.65
C SER A 264 1.95 -7.34 17.12
N ARG A 265 1.06 -6.72 17.89
CA ARG A 265 1.13 -6.83 19.35
C ARG A 265 0.57 -8.19 19.78
N ARG A 266 1.38 -9.02 20.42
CA ARG A 266 1.09 -10.40 20.90
C ARG A 266 -0.22 -10.60 21.68
N SER A 267 -0.98 -9.55 21.99
CA SER A 267 -2.13 -9.62 22.91
C SER A 267 -3.48 -9.23 22.30
N ILE A 268 -3.53 -8.64 21.11
CA ILE A 268 -4.80 -8.19 20.52
C ILE A 268 -4.75 -8.53 19.04
N LYS A 269 -5.83 -9.11 18.47
CA LYS A 269 -6.00 -9.41 17.05
C LYS A 269 -5.97 -8.16 16.13
N THR A 270 -5.36 -7.07 16.56
CA THR A 270 -5.25 -5.82 15.83
C THR A 270 -3.80 -5.64 15.41
N VAL A 271 -3.59 -5.60 14.11
CA VAL A 271 -2.31 -5.32 13.49
C VAL A 271 -2.00 -3.83 13.65
N PHE A 272 -0.84 -3.48 14.15
CA PHE A 272 -0.43 -2.08 14.31
C PHE A 272 0.53 -1.68 13.19
N LEU A 273 0.13 -0.69 12.42
CA LEU A 273 1.05 0.09 11.62
C LEU A 273 1.82 0.99 12.60
N GLY A 274 3.12 0.73 12.82
CA GLY A 274 3.92 1.55 13.74
C GLY A 274 3.87 3.05 13.41
N SER A 275 4.15 3.91 14.36
CA SER A 275 4.10 5.37 14.17
C SER A 275 4.95 5.88 13.00
N HIS A 276 6.04 5.17 12.67
CA HIS A 276 6.88 5.45 11.50
C HIS A 276 6.23 4.96 10.21
N GLY A 277 5.63 3.77 10.19
CA GLY A 277 4.94 3.23 9.03
C GLY A 277 3.84 4.17 8.52
N ALA A 278 2.99 4.68 9.41
CA ALA A 278 1.95 5.65 9.04
C ALA A 278 2.51 6.96 8.43
N LYS A 279 3.68 7.42 8.92
CA LYS A 279 4.36 8.59 8.37
C LYS A 279 4.96 8.29 6.99
N ILE A 280 5.62 7.14 6.85
CA ILE A 280 6.20 6.70 5.56
C ILE A 280 5.09 6.60 4.51
N ILE A 281 3.96 5.94 4.81
CA ILE A 281 2.83 5.82 3.88
C ILE A 281 2.33 7.20 3.44
N ARG A 282 2.15 8.11 4.40
CA ARG A 282 1.59 9.45 4.11
C ARG A 282 2.46 10.29 3.19
N HIS A 283 3.78 10.15 3.31
CA HIS A 283 4.74 10.95 2.56
C HIS A 283 5.31 10.21 1.34
N SER A 284 4.91 8.95 1.11
CA SER A 284 5.39 8.18 -0.04
C SER A 284 4.92 8.77 -1.37
N PRO A 285 5.84 9.08 -2.31
CA PRO A 285 5.49 9.53 -3.66
C PRO A 285 5.15 8.36 -4.61
N VAL A 286 5.42 7.12 -4.20
CA VAL A 286 5.16 5.89 -4.96
C VAL A 286 4.08 5.04 -4.29
N PRO A 287 3.49 4.07 -5.00
CA PRO A 287 2.55 3.12 -4.39
C PRO A 287 3.18 2.40 -3.20
N VAL A 288 2.36 2.11 -2.19
CA VAL A 288 2.80 1.46 -0.96
C VAL A 288 2.14 0.10 -0.83
N LEU A 289 2.93 -0.94 -0.53
CA LEU A 289 2.48 -2.28 -0.19
C LEU A 289 2.69 -2.50 1.31
N VAL A 290 1.63 -2.81 2.02
CA VAL A 290 1.70 -3.15 3.44
C VAL A 290 1.48 -4.65 3.59
N LEU A 291 2.49 -5.34 4.11
CA LEU A 291 2.45 -6.77 4.36
C LEU A 291 1.98 -7.04 5.80
N PRO A 292 0.98 -7.89 6.01
CA PRO A 292 0.58 -8.31 7.35
C PRO A 292 1.71 -9.13 7.98
N SER A 293 1.88 -8.97 9.30
CA SER A 293 2.87 -9.71 10.11
C SER A 293 2.46 -11.15 10.32
#